data_0f00afbf95b1191bf7b39e80cb91e699
#
_entry.id   0f00afbf95b1191bf7b39e80cb91e699
#
_cell.length_a   1.000
_cell.length_b   1.000
_cell.length_c   1.000
_cell.angle_alpha   90.00
_cell.angle_beta   90.00
_cell.angle_gamma   90.00
#
_symmetry.space_group_name_H-M   'P 1'
#
loop_
_entity.id
_entity.type
_entity.pdbx_description
1 polymer ?
#
loop_
_entity_poly.entity_id
_entity_poly.type
_entity_poly.pdbx_seq_one_letter_code
_entity_poly.pdbx_strand_id
1 'polypeptide(L)'
;MGSPQLTAAGVRAGSEVVVPSFGGADIAKAVRELGARPVFADIDAETYCLAPSSVAEVLTARTAAVVPVHLFGRSADMTALHEVVRDRSVPLVEWEPMVRTDALDAVRRRQYAAYLGRRLRGVVAPTIVEGGEHAVTRYVVRVPGNGRPDRDAFKQALRARGVVCHVPVKTPAHWMPEFRVARRLPVSERAAEECLALPLSSAMSKRELHQVVSACNALGGLMRERAS
;
A
#
# COMPACT_ATOMS: atom_id res chain seq x y z
N MET A 1 17.81 -7.80 -2.02
CA MET A 1 17.90 -7.50 -3.47
C MET A 1 18.05 -6.02 -3.81
N GLY A 2 17.80 -5.08 -2.92
CA GLY A 2 17.81 -3.64 -3.23
C GLY A 2 19.15 -2.91 -3.08
N SER A 3 20.13 -3.48 -2.43
CA SER A 3 21.40 -2.81 -2.17
C SER A 3 22.19 -2.42 -3.44
N PRO A 4 22.31 -3.27 -4.48
CA PRO A 4 23.05 -2.90 -5.71
C PRO A 4 22.40 -1.74 -6.48
N GLN A 5 21.07 -1.70 -6.58
CA GLN A 5 20.35 -0.63 -7.29
C GLN A 5 20.52 0.71 -6.59
N LEU A 6 20.42 0.73 -5.26
CA LEU A 6 20.64 1.92 -4.45
C LEU A 6 22.08 2.42 -4.56
N THR A 7 23.05 1.50 -4.54
CA THR A 7 24.47 1.85 -4.73
C THR A 7 24.73 2.42 -6.12
N ALA A 8 24.15 1.83 -7.15
CA ALA A 8 24.25 2.33 -8.54
C ALA A 8 23.63 3.73 -8.70
N ALA A 9 22.59 4.04 -7.90
CA ALA A 9 21.98 5.37 -7.85
C ALA A 9 22.78 6.39 -6.99
N GLY A 10 23.97 6.03 -6.51
CA GLY A 10 24.86 6.92 -5.77
C GLY A 10 24.57 6.99 -4.26
N VAL A 11 23.73 6.09 -3.73
CA VAL A 11 23.48 6.01 -2.29
C VAL A 11 24.72 5.49 -1.57
N ARG A 12 25.17 6.22 -0.55
CA ARG A 12 26.37 5.92 0.26
C ARG A 12 26.13 6.33 1.71
N ALA A 13 27.06 5.96 2.58
CA ALA A 13 26.98 6.35 3.98
C ALA A 13 26.82 7.87 4.16
N GLY A 14 25.87 8.28 5.00
CA GLY A 14 25.50 9.68 5.24
C GLY A 14 24.51 10.27 4.24
N SER A 15 24.19 9.59 3.12
CA SER A 15 23.13 10.01 2.20
C SER A 15 21.74 9.90 2.83
N GLU A 16 20.78 10.62 2.29
CA GLU A 16 19.36 10.48 2.59
C GLU A 16 18.65 9.80 1.40
N VAL A 17 17.73 8.89 1.71
CA VAL A 17 16.91 8.21 0.71
C VAL A 17 15.45 8.35 1.10
N VAL A 18 14.65 8.95 0.22
CA VAL A 18 13.21 9.09 0.44
C VAL A 18 12.50 7.78 0.13
N VAL A 19 11.74 7.29 1.10
CA VAL A 19 11.01 6.00 1.03
C VAL A 19 9.59 6.17 1.57
N PRO A 20 8.60 5.39 1.09
CA PRO A 20 7.26 5.44 1.69
C PRO A 20 7.28 4.85 3.10
N SER A 21 6.48 5.41 3.99
CA SER A 21 6.31 4.82 5.32
C SER A 21 5.42 3.58 5.29
N PHE A 22 4.38 3.58 4.48
CA PHE A 22 3.51 2.43 4.29
C PHE A 22 4.07 1.50 3.22
N GLY A 23 4.46 0.29 3.60
CA GLY A 23 5.04 -0.71 2.68
C GLY A 23 6.53 -0.55 2.36
N GLY A 24 7.22 0.45 2.90
CA GLY A 24 8.64 0.71 2.62
C GLY A 24 9.65 0.18 3.64
N ALA A 25 9.23 -0.65 4.60
CA ALA A 25 10.09 -1.10 5.69
C ALA A 25 11.35 -1.85 5.22
N ASP A 26 11.22 -2.73 4.23
CA ASP A 26 12.35 -3.51 3.73
C ASP A 26 13.37 -2.64 3.00
N ILE A 27 12.88 -1.61 2.28
CA ILE A 27 13.75 -0.61 1.63
C ILE A 27 14.47 0.22 2.68
N ALA A 28 13.75 0.67 3.72
CA ALA A 28 14.36 1.44 4.80
C ALA A 28 15.48 0.66 5.51
N LYS A 29 15.33 -0.66 5.67
CA LYS A 29 16.39 -1.54 6.16
C LYS A 29 17.58 -1.58 5.20
N ALA A 30 17.34 -1.81 3.91
CA ALA A 30 18.39 -1.83 2.90
C ALA A 30 19.18 -0.50 2.82
N VAL A 31 18.47 0.63 2.96
CA VAL A 31 19.09 1.96 3.04
C VAL A 31 20.02 2.06 4.26
N ARG A 32 19.59 1.59 5.43
CA ARG A 32 20.43 1.59 6.64
C ARG A 32 21.63 0.68 6.54
N GLU A 33 21.50 -0.47 5.90
CA GLU A 33 22.61 -1.39 5.65
C GLU A 33 23.74 -0.74 4.82
N LEU A 34 23.40 0.23 3.97
CA LEU A 34 24.37 1.05 3.24
C LEU A 34 24.95 2.22 4.05
N GLY A 35 24.60 2.34 5.34
CA GLY A 35 24.99 3.49 6.18
C GLY A 35 24.27 4.79 5.82
N ALA A 36 23.25 4.74 4.97
CA ALA A 36 22.41 5.87 4.60
C ALA A 36 21.20 6.01 5.55
N ARG A 37 20.52 7.16 5.49
CA ARG A 37 19.38 7.48 6.34
C ARG A 37 18.08 7.40 5.52
N PRO A 38 17.12 6.53 5.87
CA PRO A 38 15.79 6.60 5.27
C PRO A 38 15.05 7.86 5.76
N VAL A 39 14.45 8.58 4.82
CA VAL A 39 13.57 9.72 5.05
C VAL A 39 12.17 9.32 4.61
N PHE A 40 11.23 9.30 5.55
CA PHE A 40 9.88 8.82 5.26
C PHE A 40 9.01 9.93 4.69
N ALA A 41 8.38 9.64 3.55
CA ALA A 41 7.32 10.44 2.96
C ALA A 41 5.98 9.73 3.07
N ASP A 42 4.89 10.50 3.05
CA ASP A 42 3.54 9.94 3.10
C ASP A 42 3.11 9.41 1.72
N ILE A 43 2.04 8.68 1.72
CA ILE A 43 1.47 8.03 0.55
C ILE A 43 0.21 8.75 0.08
N ASP A 44 -0.16 8.51 -1.15
CA ASP A 44 -1.47 8.86 -1.68
C ASP A 44 -2.54 7.90 -1.15
N ALA A 45 -3.71 8.43 -0.79
CA ALA A 45 -4.78 7.69 -0.13
C ALA A 45 -5.49 6.66 -1.03
N GLU A 46 -5.40 6.82 -2.35
CA GLU A 46 -6.05 5.93 -3.32
C GLU A 46 -5.11 4.84 -3.82
N THR A 47 -3.87 5.21 -4.10
CA THR A 47 -2.88 4.31 -4.70
C THR A 47 -2.04 3.58 -3.66
N TYR A 48 -1.89 4.13 -2.45
CA TYR A 48 -0.96 3.69 -1.40
C TYR A 48 0.51 3.78 -1.80
N CYS A 49 0.81 4.42 -2.91
CA CYS A 49 2.16 4.71 -3.38
C CYS A 49 2.63 6.08 -2.88
N LEU A 50 3.91 6.40 -3.01
CA LEU A 50 4.46 7.69 -2.60
C LEU A 50 3.65 8.85 -3.19
N ALA A 51 3.24 9.80 -2.33
CA ALA A 51 2.60 11.04 -2.76
C ALA A 51 3.68 12.04 -3.22
N PRO A 52 3.64 12.54 -4.47
CA PRO A 52 4.63 13.49 -4.97
C PRO A 52 4.77 14.75 -4.10
N SER A 53 3.67 15.29 -3.59
CA SER A 53 3.66 16.43 -2.66
C SER A 53 4.44 16.13 -1.39
N SER A 54 4.26 14.95 -0.79
CA SER A 54 5.00 14.58 0.42
C SER A 54 6.48 14.33 0.15
N VAL A 55 6.83 13.85 -1.04
CA VAL A 55 8.23 13.75 -1.48
C VAL A 55 8.86 15.14 -1.57
N ALA A 56 8.19 16.11 -2.20
CA ALA A 56 8.68 17.49 -2.33
C ALA A 56 9.01 18.14 -0.97
N GLU A 57 8.20 17.88 0.05
CA GLU A 57 8.39 18.41 1.41
C GLU A 57 9.64 17.88 2.13
N VAL A 58 10.13 16.68 1.75
CA VAL A 58 11.24 16.02 2.47
C VAL A 58 12.56 16.02 1.72
N LEU A 59 12.58 16.48 0.46
CA LEU A 59 13.80 16.57 -0.33
C LEU A 59 14.78 17.60 0.29
N THR A 60 16.02 17.17 0.46
CA THR A 60 17.14 18.02 0.93
C THR A 60 18.32 17.94 -0.03
N ALA A 61 19.35 18.75 0.20
CA ALA A 61 20.61 18.65 -0.54
C ALA A 61 21.37 17.32 -0.31
N ARG A 62 21.00 16.55 0.72
CA ARG A 62 21.59 15.23 1.02
C ARG A 62 20.80 14.08 0.42
N THR A 63 19.66 14.35 -0.22
CA THR A 63 18.84 13.31 -0.85
C THR A 63 19.57 12.74 -2.05
N ALA A 64 19.96 11.47 -1.97
CA ALA A 64 20.67 10.76 -3.03
C ALA A 64 19.73 9.95 -3.94
N ALA A 65 18.56 9.54 -3.45
CA ALA A 65 17.56 8.83 -4.24
C ALA A 65 16.15 8.97 -3.62
N VAL A 66 15.13 8.81 -4.45
CA VAL A 66 13.74 8.56 -4.04
C VAL A 66 13.36 7.16 -4.49
N VAL A 67 12.73 6.37 -3.64
CA VAL A 67 12.38 4.97 -3.93
C VAL A 67 10.86 4.80 -3.93
N PRO A 68 10.19 4.96 -5.08
CA PRO A 68 8.79 4.62 -5.22
C PRO A 68 8.57 3.12 -5.09
N VAL A 69 7.51 2.74 -4.37
CA VAL A 69 7.06 1.35 -4.25
C VAL A 69 5.72 1.20 -4.94
N HIS A 70 5.64 0.25 -5.87
CA HIS A 70 4.40 -0.11 -6.54
C HIS A 70 3.63 -1.11 -5.66
N LEU A 71 2.61 -0.64 -4.93
CA LEU A 71 1.89 -1.45 -3.97
C LEU A 71 0.59 -2.04 -4.52
N PHE A 72 0.32 -3.29 -4.17
CA PHE A 72 -0.92 -4.01 -4.47
C PHE A 72 -1.22 -4.14 -5.97
N GLY A 73 -0.20 -3.95 -6.82
CA GLY A 73 -0.32 -3.94 -8.28
C GLY A 73 -0.68 -2.56 -8.84
N ARG A 74 -0.59 -1.51 -8.04
CA ARG A 74 -0.71 -0.11 -8.49
C ARG A 74 0.65 0.50 -8.69
N SER A 75 0.78 1.27 -9.76
CA SER A 75 1.98 2.06 -10.02
C SER A 75 1.92 3.39 -9.26
N ALA A 76 3.07 3.81 -8.73
CA ALA A 76 3.23 5.19 -8.29
C ALA A 76 3.10 6.14 -9.49
N ASP A 77 2.71 7.37 -9.26
CA ASP A 77 2.71 8.41 -10.29
C ASP A 77 4.15 8.83 -10.63
N MET A 78 4.76 8.05 -11.50
CA MET A 78 6.16 8.25 -11.91
C MET A 78 6.35 9.58 -12.61
N THR A 79 5.36 10.05 -13.38
CA THR A 79 5.41 11.34 -14.08
C THR A 79 5.53 12.48 -13.08
N ALA A 80 4.61 12.55 -12.12
CA ALA A 80 4.64 13.59 -11.09
C ALA A 80 5.87 13.47 -10.18
N LEU A 81 6.33 12.26 -9.86
CA LEU A 81 7.56 12.06 -9.09
C LEU A 81 8.80 12.54 -9.86
N HIS A 82 8.89 12.28 -11.17
CA HIS A 82 9.97 12.81 -12.02
C HIS A 82 9.98 14.34 -12.04
N GLU A 83 8.82 14.97 -12.09
CA GLU A 83 8.71 16.42 -12.01
C GLU A 83 9.26 16.99 -10.69
N VAL A 84 8.91 16.35 -9.59
CA VAL A 84 9.35 16.78 -8.23
C VAL A 84 10.87 16.70 -8.06
N VAL A 85 11.54 15.70 -8.66
CA VAL A 85 12.99 15.51 -8.49
C VAL A 85 13.84 16.15 -9.59
N ARG A 86 13.22 16.64 -10.65
CA ARG A 86 13.89 17.14 -11.88
C ARG A 86 14.98 18.17 -11.58
N ASP A 87 14.63 19.21 -10.85
CA ASP A 87 15.54 20.35 -10.60
C ASP A 87 16.73 20.00 -9.70
N ARG A 88 16.64 18.88 -9.00
CA ARG A 88 17.67 18.40 -8.06
C ARG A 88 18.49 17.24 -8.62
N SER A 89 18.14 16.76 -9.81
CA SER A 89 18.77 15.58 -10.46
C SER A 89 18.83 14.35 -9.55
N VAL A 90 17.81 14.17 -8.68
CA VAL A 90 17.72 13.02 -7.77
C VAL A 90 17.11 11.83 -8.52
N PRO A 91 17.79 10.68 -8.58
CA PRO A 91 17.29 9.51 -9.29
C PRO A 91 16.07 8.90 -8.57
N LEU A 92 15.12 8.39 -9.36
CA LEU A 92 14.05 7.50 -8.90
C LEU A 92 14.53 6.06 -9.06
N VAL A 93 14.51 5.29 -7.96
CA VAL A 93 14.84 3.87 -7.94
C VAL A 93 13.56 3.09 -7.69
N GLU A 94 12.93 2.61 -8.75
CA GLU A 94 11.68 1.88 -8.65
C GLU A 94 11.87 0.56 -7.88
N TRP A 95 10.96 0.31 -6.94
CA TRP A 95 10.93 -0.91 -6.18
C TRP A 95 9.64 -1.67 -6.46
N GLU A 96 9.78 -2.74 -7.20
CA GLU A 96 8.67 -3.67 -7.41
C GLU A 96 8.74 -4.79 -6.38
N PRO A 97 7.68 -4.97 -5.54
CA PRO A 97 7.54 -6.23 -4.82
C PRO A 97 7.45 -7.34 -5.86
N MET A 98 8.30 -8.37 -5.74
CA MET A 98 8.39 -9.47 -6.70
C MET A 98 7.10 -10.34 -6.71
N VAL A 99 6.01 -9.80 -7.23
CA VAL A 99 4.80 -10.55 -7.54
C VAL A 99 4.68 -10.66 -9.05
N ARG A 100 5.30 -11.69 -9.62
CA ARG A 100 5.11 -12.02 -11.04
C ARG A 100 3.71 -12.61 -11.19
N THR A 101 2.86 -11.92 -11.93
CA THR A 101 1.49 -12.37 -12.25
C THR A 101 1.46 -12.71 -13.73
N ASP A 102 1.00 -13.91 -14.09
CA ASP A 102 0.71 -14.28 -15.47
C ASP A 102 -0.38 -13.34 -16.05
N ALA A 103 -0.33 -13.06 -17.34
CA ALA A 103 -1.26 -12.15 -18.01
C ALA A 103 -2.74 -12.61 -17.87
N LEU A 104 -2.99 -13.90 -17.99
CA LEU A 104 -4.33 -14.48 -17.80
C LEU A 104 -4.80 -14.37 -16.34
N ASP A 105 -3.89 -14.59 -15.39
CA ASP A 105 -4.15 -14.42 -13.96
C ASP A 105 -4.51 -12.97 -13.66
N ALA A 106 -3.78 -12.01 -14.23
CA ALA A 106 -4.04 -10.58 -14.07
C ALA A 106 -5.43 -10.17 -14.60
N VAL A 107 -5.84 -10.68 -15.77
CA VAL A 107 -7.18 -10.43 -16.33
C VAL A 107 -8.28 -10.94 -15.41
N ARG A 108 -8.17 -12.21 -14.94
CA ARG A 108 -9.15 -12.79 -14.02
C ARG A 108 -9.22 -12.05 -12.69
N ARG A 109 -8.08 -11.68 -12.13
CA ARG A 109 -8.03 -10.89 -10.88
C ARG A 109 -8.72 -9.54 -11.04
N ARG A 110 -8.53 -8.83 -12.16
CA ARG A 110 -9.24 -7.58 -12.45
C ARG A 110 -10.75 -7.79 -12.54
N GLN A 111 -11.22 -8.84 -13.23
CA GLN A 111 -12.64 -9.16 -13.33
C GLN A 111 -13.26 -9.43 -11.94
N TYR A 112 -12.56 -10.19 -11.09
CA TYR A 112 -13.02 -10.50 -9.74
C TYR A 112 -12.96 -9.27 -8.82
N ALA A 113 -11.93 -8.43 -8.96
CA ALA A 113 -11.83 -7.16 -8.24
C ALA A 113 -12.98 -6.22 -8.61
N ALA A 114 -13.32 -6.09 -9.90
CA ALA A 114 -14.46 -5.32 -10.36
C ALA A 114 -15.79 -5.91 -9.86
N TYR A 115 -15.91 -7.24 -9.83
CA TYR A 115 -17.07 -7.93 -9.25
C TYR A 115 -17.26 -7.59 -7.77
N LEU A 116 -16.18 -7.67 -6.98
CA LEU A 116 -16.18 -7.34 -5.55
C LEU A 116 -16.51 -5.86 -5.35
N GLY A 117 -15.85 -4.96 -6.08
CA GLY A 117 -16.02 -3.51 -5.94
C GLY A 117 -17.46 -3.04 -6.13
N ARG A 118 -18.19 -3.66 -7.07
CA ARG A 118 -19.61 -3.35 -7.31
C ARG A 118 -20.56 -3.86 -6.23
N ARG A 119 -20.17 -4.86 -5.45
CA ARG A 119 -21.06 -5.58 -4.52
C ARG A 119 -20.75 -5.40 -3.05
N LEU A 120 -19.53 -5.05 -2.70
CA LEU A 120 -19.14 -4.83 -1.30
C LEU A 120 -19.85 -3.60 -0.74
N ARG A 121 -20.30 -3.73 0.52
CA ARG A 121 -20.90 -2.68 1.32
C ARG A 121 -20.25 -2.66 2.71
N GLY A 122 -20.24 -1.49 3.36
CA GLY A 122 -19.66 -1.31 4.69
C GLY A 122 -18.15 -1.25 4.73
N VAL A 123 -17.48 -1.37 3.59
CA VAL A 123 -16.03 -1.15 3.41
C VAL A 123 -15.80 -0.22 2.23
N VAL A 124 -14.67 0.46 2.20
CA VAL A 124 -14.25 1.26 1.06
C VAL A 124 -13.42 0.37 0.14
N ALA A 125 -14.00 0.02 -1.00
CA ALA A 125 -13.32 -0.78 -2.02
C ALA A 125 -12.26 0.05 -2.76
N PRO A 126 -11.19 -0.58 -3.27
CA PRO A 126 -10.22 0.12 -4.10
C PRO A 126 -10.86 0.52 -5.43
N THR A 127 -10.52 1.70 -5.94
CA THR A 127 -10.90 2.13 -7.30
C THR A 127 -10.18 1.26 -8.32
N ILE A 128 -10.90 0.50 -9.13
CA ILE A 128 -10.35 -0.28 -10.24
C ILE A 128 -10.67 0.45 -11.53
N VAL A 129 -9.65 0.95 -12.20
CA VAL A 129 -9.82 1.60 -13.52
C VAL A 129 -9.92 0.51 -14.58
N GLU A 130 -11.05 0.46 -15.29
CA GLU A 130 -11.23 -0.46 -16.43
C GLU A 130 -10.24 -0.06 -17.54
N GLY A 131 -9.48 -1.04 -18.05
CA GLY A 131 -8.44 -0.81 -19.06
C GLY A 131 -7.08 -0.32 -18.51
N GLY A 132 -6.97 -0.05 -17.23
CA GLY A 132 -5.70 0.33 -16.58
C GLY A 132 -4.75 -0.86 -16.38
N GLU A 133 -3.46 -0.58 -16.26
CA GLU A 133 -2.40 -1.60 -16.04
C GLU A 133 -2.38 -2.19 -14.61
N HIS A 134 -3.37 -1.88 -13.78
CA HIS A 134 -3.46 -2.36 -12.40
C HIS A 134 -3.52 -3.91 -12.35
N ALA A 135 -2.43 -4.54 -11.94
CA ALA A 135 -2.32 -6.00 -11.88
C ALA A 135 -3.14 -6.65 -10.76
N VAL A 136 -3.71 -5.87 -9.84
CA VAL A 136 -4.48 -6.32 -8.66
C VAL A 136 -3.80 -7.50 -7.96
N THR A 137 -2.55 -7.31 -7.55
CA THR A 137 -1.80 -8.35 -6.85
C THR A 137 -2.39 -8.67 -5.47
N ARG A 138 -3.05 -7.66 -4.87
CA ARG A 138 -3.85 -7.78 -3.64
C ARG A 138 -5.10 -6.91 -3.73
N TYR A 139 -6.23 -7.42 -3.25
CA TYR A 139 -7.47 -6.66 -3.15
C TYR A 139 -7.59 -6.08 -1.75
N VAL A 140 -7.17 -4.83 -1.59
CA VAL A 140 -7.13 -4.15 -0.30
C VAL A 140 -8.32 -3.21 -0.17
N VAL A 141 -9.14 -3.42 0.84
CA VAL A 141 -10.24 -2.54 1.22
C VAL A 141 -9.85 -1.73 2.46
N ARG A 142 -10.49 -0.58 2.67
CA ARG A 142 -10.43 0.11 3.96
C ARG A 142 -11.69 -0.19 4.76
N VAL A 143 -11.49 -0.48 6.03
CA VAL A 143 -12.55 -0.62 7.04
C VAL A 143 -12.53 0.66 7.86
N PRO A 144 -13.35 1.68 7.52
CA PRO A 144 -13.34 2.94 8.23
C PRO A 144 -13.87 2.72 9.64
N GLY A 145 -13.03 2.96 10.62
CA GLY A 145 -13.43 2.98 12.04
C GLY A 145 -13.93 4.39 12.39
N ASN A 146 -15.08 4.49 13.04
CA ASN A 146 -15.58 5.76 13.59
C ASN A 146 -14.80 6.14 14.87
N GLY A 147 -13.46 6.32 14.73
CA GLY A 147 -12.58 6.61 15.85
C GLY A 147 -12.21 5.40 16.72
N ARG A 148 -12.57 4.19 16.31
CA ARG A 148 -12.11 2.91 16.88
C ARG A 148 -11.54 2.05 15.77
N PRO A 149 -10.42 1.35 15.99
CA PRO A 149 -9.86 0.42 15.01
C PRO A 149 -10.74 -0.85 14.94
N ASP A 150 -11.84 -0.78 14.20
CA ASP A 150 -12.74 -1.93 14.02
C ASP A 150 -12.22 -2.93 12.96
N ARG A 151 -11.09 -2.60 12.25
CA ARG A 151 -10.50 -3.45 11.24
C ARG A 151 -10.16 -4.84 11.77
N ASP A 152 -9.60 -4.97 12.97
CA ASP A 152 -9.18 -6.26 13.52
C ASP A 152 -10.39 -7.08 14.01
N ALA A 153 -11.40 -6.43 14.59
CA ALA A 153 -12.68 -7.06 14.92
C ALA A 153 -13.40 -7.53 13.64
N PHE A 154 -13.42 -6.70 12.60
CA PHE A 154 -13.99 -7.05 11.29
C PHE A 154 -13.26 -8.25 10.67
N LYS A 155 -11.93 -8.27 10.72
CA LYS A 155 -11.10 -9.40 10.27
C LYS A 155 -11.42 -10.69 11.01
N GLN A 156 -11.58 -10.64 12.34
CA GLN A 156 -11.95 -11.81 13.14
C GLN A 156 -13.36 -12.32 12.80
N ALA A 157 -14.31 -11.40 12.63
CA ALA A 157 -15.67 -11.73 12.26
C ALA A 157 -15.77 -12.34 10.83
N LEU A 158 -14.94 -11.88 9.89
CA LEU A 158 -14.80 -12.50 8.57
C LEU A 158 -14.23 -13.91 8.67
N ARG A 159 -13.19 -14.10 9.49
CA ARG A 159 -12.58 -15.42 9.72
C ARG A 159 -13.60 -16.43 10.28
N ALA A 160 -14.45 -16.00 11.22
CA ALA A 160 -15.53 -16.84 11.75
C ALA A 160 -16.55 -17.27 10.68
N ARG A 161 -16.64 -16.54 9.56
CA ARG A 161 -17.46 -16.85 8.39
C ARG A 161 -16.70 -17.56 7.27
N GLY A 162 -15.49 -18.07 7.55
CA GLY A 162 -14.66 -18.78 6.60
C GLY A 162 -13.93 -17.88 5.57
N VAL A 163 -13.88 -16.56 5.79
CA VAL A 163 -13.15 -15.63 4.92
C VAL A 163 -11.83 -15.23 5.59
N VAL A 164 -10.73 -15.75 5.08
CA VAL A 164 -9.39 -15.49 5.63
C VAL A 164 -8.82 -14.21 5.00
N CYS A 165 -8.57 -13.22 5.85
CA CYS A 165 -8.07 -11.91 5.46
C CYS A 165 -6.73 -11.61 6.13
N HIS A 166 -5.93 -10.74 5.52
CA HIS A 166 -4.62 -10.33 6.01
C HIS A 166 -4.51 -8.81 6.14
N VAL A 167 -3.80 -8.36 7.18
CA VAL A 167 -3.41 -6.95 7.28
C VAL A 167 -2.16 -6.75 6.42
N PRO A 168 -2.22 -5.96 5.34
CA PRO A 168 -1.13 -5.87 4.38
C PRO A 168 0.13 -5.20 4.96
N VAL A 169 -0.06 -4.16 5.75
CA VAL A 169 0.99 -3.46 6.49
C VAL A 169 0.46 -3.20 7.90
N LYS A 170 1.08 -3.82 8.90
CA LYS A 170 0.63 -3.71 10.31
C LYS A 170 1.09 -2.41 10.97
N THR A 171 2.32 -2.02 10.68
CA THR A 171 2.97 -0.87 11.30
C THR A 171 3.66 -0.05 10.22
N PRO A 172 3.38 1.24 10.10
CA PRO A 172 4.12 2.11 9.21
C PRO A 172 5.60 2.14 9.61
N ALA A 173 6.51 2.22 8.63
CA ALA A 173 7.94 2.11 8.90
C ALA A 173 8.45 3.17 9.88
N HIS A 174 7.93 4.41 9.84
CA HIS A 174 8.34 5.49 10.73
C HIS A 174 7.94 5.26 12.21
N TRP A 175 7.02 4.31 12.51
CA TRP A 175 6.68 3.89 13.88
C TRP A 175 7.49 2.71 14.37
N MET A 176 8.20 2.02 13.49
CA MET A 176 9.01 0.87 13.88
C MET A 176 10.14 1.33 14.80
N PRO A 177 10.48 0.55 15.88
CA PRO A 177 11.51 0.94 16.85
C PRO A 177 12.85 1.32 16.22
N GLU A 178 13.24 0.59 15.17
CA GLU A 178 14.49 0.81 14.46
C GLU A 178 14.57 2.12 13.67
N PHE A 179 13.41 2.72 13.32
CA PHE A 179 13.35 3.94 12.50
C PHE A 179 12.74 5.14 13.21
N ARG A 180 12.06 4.95 14.29
CA ARG A 180 11.18 5.85 15.02
C ARG A 180 11.43 7.34 14.77
N VAL A 181 10.54 7.96 14.00
CA VAL A 181 10.60 9.36 13.64
C VAL A 181 9.33 10.06 14.14
N ALA A 182 9.50 11.24 14.74
CA ALA A 182 8.38 12.02 15.28
C ALA A 182 7.47 12.66 14.21
N ARG A 183 7.85 12.60 12.93
CA ARG A 183 7.04 13.16 11.83
C ARG A 183 5.72 12.39 11.71
N ARG A 184 4.63 13.12 11.63
CA ARG A 184 3.30 12.56 11.34
C ARG A 184 3.14 12.32 9.84
N LEU A 185 2.64 11.14 9.49
CA LEU A 185 2.33 10.73 8.12
C LEU A 185 0.90 10.18 8.12
N PRO A 186 -0.10 11.10 8.14
CA PRO A 186 -1.48 10.74 8.49
C PRO A 186 -2.14 9.76 7.53
N VAL A 187 -1.75 9.75 6.26
CA VAL A 187 -2.31 8.81 5.28
C VAL A 187 -1.74 7.41 5.50
N SER A 188 -0.42 7.30 5.71
CA SER A 188 0.25 6.03 6.04
C SER A 188 -0.26 5.45 7.37
N GLU A 189 -0.45 6.29 8.38
CA GLU A 189 -0.96 5.93 9.70
C GLU A 189 -2.38 5.36 9.57
N ARG A 190 -3.27 6.09 8.91
CA ARG A 190 -4.65 5.66 8.66
C ARG A 190 -4.71 4.40 7.81
N ALA A 191 -3.88 4.30 6.76
CA ALA A 191 -3.83 3.10 5.94
C ALA A 191 -3.44 1.85 6.75
N ALA A 192 -2.48 1.96 7.68
CA ALA A 192 -2.09 0.86 8.56
C ALA A 192 -3.21 0.46 9.54
N GLU A 193 -4.03 1.40 9.96
CA GLU A 193 -5.18 1.14 10.85
C GLU A 193 -6.37 0.52 10.10
N GLU A 194 -6.68 1.00 8.90
CA GLU A 194 -7.92 0.67 8.18
C GLU A 194 -7.76 -0.43 7.13
N CYS A 195 -6.58 -0.63 6.54
CA CYS A 195 -6.41 -1.54 5.41
C CYS A 195 -6.53 -3.01 5.78
N LEU A 196 -7.30 -3.75 4.97
CA LEU A 196 -7.51 -5.18 5.06
C LEU A 196 -7.47 -5.80 3.66
N ALA A 197 -6.59 -6.77 3.42
CA ALA A 197 -6.54 -7.52 2.20
C ALA A 197 -7.55 -8.67 2.24
N LEU A 198 -8.55 -8.61 1.38
CA LEU A 198 -9.51 -9.69 1.15
C LEU A 198 -8.89 -10.75 0.24
N PRO A 199 -9.33 -12.02 0.35
CA PRO A 199 -8.85 -13.07 -0.54
C PRO A 199 -9.22 -12.75 -1.99
N LEU A 200 -8.24 -12.78 -2.88
CA LEU A 200 -8.40 -12.65 -4.31
C LEU A 200 -7.35 -13.51 -5.02
N SER A 201 -7.82 -14.50 -5.76
CA SER A 201 -7.01 -15.36 -6.62
C SER A 201 -7.77 -15.63 -7.90
N SER A 202 -7.08 -15.79 -9.01
CA SER A 202 -7.67 -16.20 -10.30
C SER A 202 -8.31 -17.58 -10.26
N ALA A 203 -7.90 -18.42 -9.30
CA ALA A 203 -8.44 -19.75 -9.09
C ALA A 203 -9.75 -19.78 -8.26
N MET A 204 -10.20 -18.64 -7.72
CA MET A 204 -11.43 -18.58 -6.94
C MET A 204 -12.65 -18.96 -7.76
N SER A 205 -13.50 -19.79 -7.14
CA SER A 205 -14.82 -20.11 -7.66
C SER A 205 -15.82 -18.97 -7.45
N LYS A 206 -16.90 -18.96 -8.22
CA LYS A 206 -18.03 -18.04 -8.01
C LYS A 206 -18.59 -18.12 -6.59
N ARG A 207 -18.63 -19.32 -6.00
CA ARG A 207 -19.11 -19.56 -4.63
C ARG A 207 -18.24 -18.83 -3.60
N GLU A 208 -16.91 -18.91 -3.73
CA GLU A 208 -15.98 -18.24 -2.83
C GLU A 208 -16.09 -16.72 -2.95
N LEU A 209 -16.21 -16.18 -4.18
CA LEU A 209 -16.46 -14.75 -4.39
C LEU A 209 -17.77 -14.28 -3.74
N HIS A 210 -18.85 -15.08 -3.88
CA HIS A 210 -20.12 -14.81 -3.21
C HIS A 210 -20.00 -14.86 -1.69
N GLN A 211 -19.24 -15.80 -1.15
CA GLN A 211 -18.99 -15.92 0.29
C GLN A 211 -18.29 -14.65 0.82
N VAL A 212 -17.27 -14.16 0.13
CA VAL A 212 -16.59 -12.90 0.51
C VAL A 212 -17.58 -11.74 0.55
N VAL A 213 -18.39 -11.57 -0.49
CA VAL A 213 -19.38 -10.47 -0.57
C VAL A 213 -20.43 -10.61 0.55
N SER A 214 -21.00 -11.79 0.72
CA SER A 214 -22.02 -12.05 1.74
C SER A 214 -21.49 -11.79 3.16
N ALA A 215 -20.29 -12.30 3.46
CA ALA A 215 -19.68 -12.12 4.77
C ALA A 215 -19.38 -10.64 5.06
N CYS A 216 -18.80 -9.90 4.10
CA CYS A 216 -18.51 -8.48 4.26
C CYS A 216 -19.80 -7.66 4.43
N ASN A 217 -20.82 -7.90 3.61
CA ASN A 217 -22.05 -7.12 3.62
C ASN A 217 -22.87 -7.34 4.89
N ALA A 218 -22.91 -8.57 5.39
CA ALA A 218 -23.55 -8.90 6.66
C ALA A 218 -22.92 -8.16 7.86
N LEU A 219 -21.60 -7.95 7.84
CA LEU A 219 -20.88 -7.21 8.86
C LEU A 219 -20.94 -5.70 8.63
N GLY A 220 -20.91 -5.24 7.38
CA GLY A 220 -20.98 -3.82 7.02
C GLY A 220 -22.33 -3.17 7.34
N GLY A 221 -23.44 -3.93 7.35
CA GLY A 221 -24.75 -3.49 7.82
C GLY A 221 -24.74 -3.14 9.31
N LEU A 222 -24.13 -3.98 10.11
CA LEU A 222 -24.02 -3.78 11.58
C LEU A 222 -23.18 -2.56 11.97
N MET A 223 -22.26 -2.12 11.11
CA MET A 223 -21.44 -0.92 11.34
C MET A 223 -22.22 0.38 11.09
N ARG A 224 -23.23 0.37 10.24
CA ARG A 224 -24.10 1.53 9.95
C ARG A 224 -25.12 1.78 11.06
N GLU A 225 -25.67 0.74 11.68
CA GLU A 225 -26.68 0.85 12.73
C GLU A 225 -26.12 1.38 14.07
N ARG A 226 -24.80 1.32 14.29
CA ARG A 226 -24.14 1.85 15.49
C ARG A 226 -23.68 3.31 15.36
N ALA A 227 -23.86 3.91 14.20
CA ALA A 227 -23.48 5.30 13.89
C ALA A 227 -24.67 6.27 13.87
N SER A 228 -25.88 5.79 14.23
CA SER A 228 -27.11 6.60 14.36
C SER A 228 -27.49 6.86 15.81
#